data_ce00f5f9d94b6924635044ce7c497b40
#
_entry.id   ce00f5f9d94b6924635044ce7c497b40
#
_cell.length_a   1.000
_cell.length_b   1.000
_cell.length_c   1.000
_cell.angle_alpha   90.00
_cell.angle_beta   90.00
_cell.angle_gamma   90.00
#
_symmetry.space_group_name_H-M   'P 1'
#
loop_
_entity.id
_entity.type
_entity.pdbx_description
1 polymer ?
#
loop_
_entity_poly.entity_id
_entity_poly.type
_entity_poly.pdbx_seq_one_letter_code
_entity_poly.pdbx_strand_id
1 'polypeptide(L)'
;MEYNFKEIEAKWQRRWQEEETYRVEADPTRPKFYVLDMFPYPSGAGLHVGHPLGYIASDIYSRYKRLCGFNVLHPMGYDAFGLPAEQYAIQTGQHPAVTTERNIARYREQLDKIGFSFDWHREVRTCDPSYYKWTQWAFLEMFKHYYDRSTDKAEPIEKLVARFEAQGTEGLDAACTQEMRFTADEWKSKTCLLYTSPSPRD
;
A
#
# COMPACT_ATOMS: atom_id res chain seq x y z
N MET A 1 -29.00 36.71 15.59
CA MET A 1 -28.92 35.62 14.55
C MET A 1 -28.09 34.52 15.19
N GLU A 2 -28.67 33.37 15.43
CA GLU A 2 -27.94 32.23 15.99
C GLU A 2 -27.05 31.62 14.88
N TYR A 3 -25.79 31.39 15.19
CA TYR A 3 -24.83 30.80 14.23
C TYR A 3 -25.06 29.30 14.12
N ASN A 4 -25.76 28.86 13.05
CA ASN A 4 -26.06 27.46 12.80
C ASN A 4 -24.90 26.78 12.04
N PHE A 5 -23.87 26.36 12.77
CA PHE A 5 -22.69 25.73 12.19
C PHE A 5 -23.03 24.42 11.43
N LYS A 6 -24.00 23.64 11.89
CA LYS A 6 -24.37 22.35 11.24
C LYS A 6 -24.91 22.55 9.82
N GLU A 7 -25.73 23.56 9.61
CA GLU A 7 -26.25 23.89 8.27
C GLU A 7 -25.13 24.41 7.35
N ILE A 8 -24.25 25.24 7.91
CA ILE A 8 -23.11 25.80 7.17
C ILE A 8 -22.15 24.68 6.74
N GLU A 9 -21.77 23.80 7.66
CA GLU A 9 -20.90 22.64 7.37
C GLU A 9 -21.52 21.74 6.30
N ALA A 10 -22.76 21.32 6.47
CA ALA A 10 -23.46 20.47 5.52
C ALA A 10 -23.56 21.11 4.12
N LYS A 11 -23.80 22.44 4.05
CA LYS A 11 -23.83 23.19 2.80
C LYS A 11 -22.49 23.15 2.08
N TRP A 12 -21.38 23.42 2.79
CA TRP A 12 -20.06 23.50 2.19
C TRP A 12 -19.51 22.13 1.82
N GLN A 13 -19.71 21.09 2.64
CA GLN A 13 -19.32 19.72 2.32
C GLN A 13 -20.00 19.24 1.04
N ARG A 14 -21.31 19.49 0.89
CA ARG A 14 -22.05 19.16 -0.33
C ARG A 14 -21.47 19.90 -1.53
N ARG A 15 -21.23 21.20 -1.40
CA ARG A 15 -20.68 22.02 -2.47
C ARG A 15 -19.31 21.54 -2.93
N TRP A 16 -18.41 21.20 -1.99
CA TRP A 16 -17.09 20.67 -2.34
C TRP A 16 -17.16 19.36 -3.11
N GLN A 17 -18.12 18.50 -2.79
CA GLN A 17 -18.36 17.25 -3.51
C GLN A 17 -18.94 17.51 -4.92
N GLU A 18 -19.98 18.34 -5.03
CA GLU A 18 -20.64 18.65 -6.30
C GLU A 18 -19.72 19.39 -7.30
N GLU A 19 -18.89 20.29 -6.81
CA GLU A 19 -17.95 21.08 -7.63
C GLU A 19 -16.60 20.39 -7.80
N GLU A 20 -16.39 19.21 -7.21
CA GLU A 20 -15.11 18.49 -7.20
C GLU A 20 -13.93 19.41 -6.81
N THR A 21 -14.13 20.27 -5.81
CA THR A 21 -13.27 21.42 -5.47
C THR A 21 -11.80 21.03 -5.26
N TYR A 22 -11.52 19.80 -4.83
CA TYR A 22 -10.18 19.32 -4.52
C TYR A 22 -9.59 18.40 -5.59
N ARG A 23 -10.33 18.18 -6.68
CA ARG A 23 -9.80 17.45 -7.83
C ARG A 23 -8.67 18.22 -8.47
N VAL A 24 -7.58 17.52 -8.78
CA VAL A 24 -6.40 18.12 -9.39
C VAL A 24 -5.97 17.36 -10.64
N GLU A 25 -5.74 18.12 -11.70
CA GLU A 25 -5.08 17.62 -12.92
C GLU A 25 -3.66 18.20 -13.02
N ALA A 26 -2.81 17.53 -13.81
CA ALA A 26 -1.44 18.00 -14.01
C ALA A 26 -1.45 19.37 -14.73
N ASP A 27 -0.95 20.41 -14.07
CA ASP A 27 -0.83 21.76 -14.61
C ASP A 27 0.64 22.19 -14.61
N PRO A 28 1.30 22.28 -15.77
CA PRO A 28 2.71 22.66 -15.86
C PRO A 28 2.95 24.16 -15.56
N THR A 29 1.91 24.99 -15.54
CA THR A 29 2.01 26.44 -15.29
C THR A 29 2.07 26.78 -13.81
N ARG A 30 1.72 25.84 -12.94
CA ARG A 30 1.69 26.04 -11.49
C ARG A 30 2.74 25.17 -10.81
N PRO A 31 3.38 25.66 -9.73
CA PRO A 31 4.31 24.85 -8.94
C PRO A 31 3.55 23.66 -8.31
N LYS A 32 4.12 22.46 -8.45
CA LYS A 32 3.52 21.22 -7.92
C LYS A 32 3.77 21.11 -6.43
N PHE A 33 2.79 20.58 -5.73
CA PHE A 33 2.92 20.19 -4.34
C PHE A 33 2.18 18.88 -4.07
N TYR A 34 2.84 17.94 -3.44
CA TYR A 34 2.29 16.64 -3.11
C TYR A 34 2.22 16.46 -1.60
N VAL A 35 1.05 16.16 -1.09
CA VAL A 35 0.81 15.84 0.32
C VAL A 35 0.38 14.40 0.41
N LEU A 36 1.12 13.60 1.16
CA LEU A 36 0.85 12.19 1.34
C LEU A 36 0.54 11.90 2.80
N ASP A 37 -0.61 11.30 3.04
CA ASP A 37 -1.00 10.74 4.33
C ASP A 37 -0.81 9.23 4.36
N MET A 38 -0.62 8.66 5.54
CA MET A 38 -0.67 7.22 5.72
C MET A 38 -2.12 6.76 5.57
N PHE A 39 -2.37 5.86 4.62
CA PHE A 39 -3.71 5.34 4.39
C PHE A 39 -4.22 4.55 5.60
N PRO A 40 -5.47 4.75 6.01
CA PRO A 40 -6.05 3.98 7.10
C PRO A 40 -6.26 2.53 6.68
N TYR A 41 -6.12 1.64 7.66
CA TYR A 41 -6.45 0.23 7.49
C TYR A 41 -7.93 0.02 7.87
N PRO A 42 -8.82 -0.39 6.93
CA PRO A 42 -10.27 -0.49 7.18
C PRO A 42 -10.65 -1.78 7.92
N SER A 43 -9.92 -2.10 9.00
CA SER A 43 -10.13 -3.31 9.80
C SER A 43 -11.29 -3.21 10.81
N GLY A 44 -11.71 -2.00 11.15
CA GLY A 44 -12.75 -1.73 12.14
C GLY A 44 -14.00 -1.08 11.56
N ALA A 45 -15.01 -0.94 12.40
CA ALA A 45 -16.31 -0.34 12.03
C ALA A 45 -16.27 1.18 11.80
N GLY A 46 -15.10 1.81 11.86
CA GLY A 46 -14.89 3.24 11.64
C GLY A 46 -13.52 3.74 12.11
N LEU A 47 -13.27 5.01 11.82
CA LEU A 47 -12.06 5.70 12.24
C LEU A 47 -11.99 5.81 13.77
N HIS A 48 -10.79 5.70 14.32
CA HIS A 48 -10.50 6.11 15.69
C HIS A 48 -9.84 7.50 15.72
N VAL A 49 -9.79 8.14 16.86
CA VAL A 49 -9.27 9.52 17.01
C VAL A 49 -7.83 9.72 16.55
N GLY A 50 -7.02 8.67 16.49
CA GLY A 50 -5.65 8.73 15.99
C GLY A 50 -5.56 8.98 14.48
N HIS A 51 -6.54 8.57 13.68
CA HIS A 51 -6.54 8.83 12.25
C HIS A 51 -6.63 10.33 11.92
N PRO A 52 -7.67 11.08 12.42
CA PRO A 52 -7.77 12.51 12.15
C PRO A 52 -6.59 13.32 12.66
N LEU A 53 -5.91 12.86 13.72
CA LEU A 53 -4.80 13.59 14.30
C LEU A 53 -3.69 13.90 13.28
N GLY A 54 -3.31 12.91 12.47
CA GLY A 54 -2.35 13.10 11.37
C GLY A 54 -2.94 13.90 10.22
N TYR A 55 -4.16 13.54 9.80
CA TYR A 55 -4.81 14.12 8.62
C TYR A 55 -5.17 15.60 8.76
N ILE A 56 -5.44 16.07 9.98
CA ILE A 56 -5.72 17.50 10.23
C ILE A 56 -4.51 18.37 9.87
N ALA A 57 -3.31 17.95 10.26
CA ALA A 57 -2.09 18.71 9.99
C ALA A 57 -1.79 18.79 8.49
N SER A 58 -1.86 17.67 7.78
CA SER A 58 -1.64 17.60 6.34
C SER A 58 -2.72 18.35 5.56
N ASP A 59 -3.97 18.28 5.99
CA ASP A 59 -5.08 19.03 5.35
C ASP A 59 -4.92 20.53 5.49
N ILE A 60 -4.58 21.04 6.68
CA ILE A 60 -4.29 22.46 6.90
C ILE A 60 -3.18 22.92 5.96
N TYR A 61 -2.11 22.15 5.86
CA TYR A 61 -0.97 22.49 5.01
C TYR A 61 -1.31 22.41 3.53
N SER A 62 -2.09 21.43 3.11
CA SER A 62 -2.66 21.29 1.76
C SER A 62 -3.45 22.54 1.37
N ARG A 63 -4.36 22.99 2.22
CA ARG A 63 -5.18 24.19 2.00
C ARG A 63 -4.33 25.44 1.90
N TYR A 64 -3.36 25.60 2.80
CA TYR A 64 -2.40 26.70 2.76
C TYR A 64 -1.67 26.76 1.43
N LYS A 65 -1.14 25.63 0.95
CA LYS A 65 -0.42 25.57 -0.33
C LYS A 65 -1.33 25.89 -1.51
N ARG A 66 -2.59 25.45 -1.51
CA ARG A 66 -3.57 25.85 -2.54
C ARG A 66 -3.79 27.37 -2.55
N LEU A 67 -3.93 28.00 -1.39
CA LEU A 67 -4.06 29.44 -1.26
C LEU A 67 -2.81 30.19 -1.74
N CYS A 68 -1.63 29.59 -1.63
CA CYS A 68 -0.38 30.10 -2.18
C CYS A 68 -0.22 29.88 -3.69
N GLY A 69 -1.22 29.34 -4.38
CA GLY A 69 -1.21 29.15 -5.85
C GLY A 69 -0.57 27.86 -6.33
N PHE A 70 -0.22 26.93 -5.45
CA PHE A 70 0.31 25.63 -5.86
C PHE A 70 -0.78 24.73 -6.46
N ASN A 71 -0.36 23.85 -7.38
CA ASN A 71 -1.16 22.72 -7.84
C ASN A 71 -0.95 21.55 -6.86
N VAL A 72 -1.90 21.36 -5.95
CA VAL A 72 -1.74 20.45 -4.79
C VAL A 72 -2.44 19.13 -5.04
N LEU A 73 -1.70 18.05 -5.12
CA LEU A 73 -2.21 16.69 -5.06
C LEU A 73 -2.22 16.22 -3.60
N HIS A 74 -3.42 15.96 -3.06
CA HIS A 74 -3.65 15.40 -1.73
C HIS A 74 -4.52 14.16 -1.84
N PRO A 75 -3.97 13.01 -2.22
CA PRO A 75 -4.72 11.78 -2.40
C PRO A 75 -5.03 11.13 -1.05
N MET A 76 -6.03 10.25 -1.06
CA MET A 76 -6.34 9.35 0.03
C MET A 76 -6.58 7.95 -0.52
N GLY A 77 -6.52 6.96 0.34
CA GLY A 77 -6.76 5.58 -0.02
C GLY A 77 -6.96 4.71 1.20
N TYR A 78 -6.92 3.40 0.98
CA TYR A 78 -7.12 2.41 2.04
C TYR A 78 -6.09 1.29 1.89
N ASP A 79 -5.39 1.00 2.97
CA ASP A 79 -4.56 -0.19 3.07
C ASP A 79 -5.48 -1.37 3.42
N ALA A 80 -5.97 -2.03 2.38
CA ALA A 80 -7.14 -2.91 2.48
C ALA A 80 -6.82 -4.41 2.41
N PHE A 81 -5.54 -4.78 2.28
CA PHE A 81 -5.10 -6.16 2.44
C PHE A 81 -4.67 -6.43 3.88
N GLY A 82 -4.97 -7.63 4.40
CA GLY A 82 -4.31 -8.08 5.59
C GLY A 82 -5.07 -9.10 6.43
N LEU A 83 -4.34 -9.72 7.33
CA LEU A 83 -4.76 -10.78 8.23
C LEU A 83 -6.06 -10.47 9.04
N PRO A 84 -6.29 -9.26 9.57
CA PRO A 84 -7.54 -8.98 10.30
C PRO A 84 -8.81 -9.19 9.48
N ALA A 85 -8.81 -8.82 8.20
CA ALA A 85 -9.96 -9.05 7.32
C ALA A 85 -10.15 -10.55 7.02
N GLU A 86 -9.06 -11.28 6.86
CA GLU A 86 -9.07 -12.73 6.64
C GLU A 86 -9.56 -13.48 7.87
N GLN A 87 -9.06 -13.13 9.06
CA GLN A 87 -9.50 -13.74 10.32
C GLN A 87 -10.99 -13.49 10.58
N TYR A 88 -11.47 -12.28 10.30
CA TYR A 88 -12.89 -11.97 10.42
C TYR A 88 -13.74 -12.80 9.43
N ALA A 89 -13.23 -12.99 8.22
CA ALA A 89 -13.88 -13.84 7.22
C ALA A 89 -14.00 -15.31 7.68
N ILE A 90 -12.92 -15.86 8.26
CA ILE A 90 -12.92 -17.21 8.82
C ILE A 90 -13.95 -17.34 9.95
N GLN A 91 -14.00 -16.36 10.87
CA GLN A 91 -14.90 -16.38 12.01
C GLN A 91 -16.38 -16.26 11.62
N THR A 92 -16.67 -15.49 10.58
CA THR A 92 -18.05 -15.15 10.19
C THR A 92 -18.57 -15.93 8.98
N GLY A 93 -17.69 -16.64 8.27
CA GLY A 93 -18.01 -17.29 6.99
C GLY A 93 -18.28 -16.30 5.85
N GLN A 94 -17.97 -15.02 6.04
CA GLN A 94 -18.20 -13.97 5.05
C GLN A 94 -16.93 -13.68 4.26
N HIS A 95 -17.05 -13.52 2.93
CA HIS A 95 -15.90 -13.20 2.09
C HIS A 95 -15.25 -11.85 2.52
N PRO A 96 -13.92 -11.75 2.63
CA PRO A 96 -13.23 -10.54 3.12
C PRO A 96 -13.62 -9.25 2.39
N ALA A 97 -13.81 -9.32 1.07
CA ALA A 97 -14.18 -8.17 0.26
C ALA A 97 -15.47 -7.49 0.72
N VAL A 98 -16.47 -8.26 1.16
CA VAL A 98 -17.77 -7.71 1.59
C VAL A 98 -17.60 -6.81 2.81
N THR A 99 -16.83 -7.27 3.79
CA THR A 99 -16.56 -6.50 5.00
C THR A 99 -15.66 -5.30 4.69
N THR A 100 -14.63 -5.49 3.89
CA THR A 100 -13.70 -4.44 3.48
C THR A 100 -14.44 -3.30 2.77
N GLU A 101 -15.28 -3.59 1.78
CA GLU A 101 -16.07 -2.58 1.08
C GLU A 101 -16.99 -1.79 2.02
N ARG A 102 -17.67 -2.47 2.92
CA ARG A 102 -18.51 -1.81 3.92
C ARG A 102 -17.73 -0.90 4.84
N ASN A 103 -16.56 -1.34 5.29
CA ASN A 103 -15.69 -0.55 6.14
C ASN A 103 -15.11 0.66 5.39
N ILE A 104 -14.67 0.48 4.14
CA ILE A 104 -14.21 1.58 3.27
C ILE A 104 -15.31 2.64 3.12
N ALA A 105 -16.53 2.23 2.81
CA ALA A 105 -17.65 3.16 2.68
C ALA A 105 -17.87 3.95 3.99
N ARG A 106 -17.76 3.29 5.14
CA ARG A 106 -17.90 3.93 6.44
C ARG A 106 -16.76 4.91 6.75
N TYR A 107 -15.51 4.53 6.46
CA TYR A 107 -14.36 5.40 6.61
C TYR A 107 -14.47 6.64 5.71
N ARG A 108 -14.88 6.44 4.45
CA ARG A 108 -15.13 7.52 3.50
C ARG A 108 -16.17 8.50 4.03
N GLU A 109 -17.32 8.02 4.48
CA GLU A 109 -18.36 8.86 5.09
C GLU A 109 -17.83 9.71 6.25
N GLN A 110 -17.01 9.12 7.11
CA GLN A 110 -16.45 9.81 8.27
C GLN A 110 -15.42 10.88 7.86
N LEU A 111 -14.55 10.59 6.89
CA LEU A 111 -13.57 11.55 6.37
C LEU A 111 -14.25 12.73 5.67
N ASP A 112 -15.31 12.45 4.91
CA ASP A 112 -16.12 13.48 4.24
C ASP A 112 -16.83 14.38 5.27
N LYS A 113 -17.34 13.81 6.38
CA LYS A 113 -17.97 14.58 7.46
C LYS A 113 -16.99 15.48 8.22
N ILE A 114 -15.72 15.11 8.32
CA ILE A 114 -14.68 15.98 8.88
C ILE A 114 -14.36 17.12 7.90
N GLY A 115 -14.59 16.89 6.59
CA GLY A 115 -14.42 17.89 5.56
C GLY A 115 -12.99 18.05 5.07
N PHE A 116 -12.21 16.99 5.04
CA PHE A 116 -10.86 16.98 4.49
C PHE A 116 -10.83 17.31 3.00
N SER A 117 -9.72 17.92 2.56
CA SER A 117 -9.51 18.35 1.17
C SER A 117 -8.81 17.28 0.32
N PHE A 118 -9.26 16.03 0.42
CA PHE A 118 -8.72 14.94 -0.38
C PHE A 118 -9.22 14.97 -1.82
N ASP A 119 -8.32 14.62 -2.76
CA ASP A 119 -8.69 14.33 -4.14
C ASP A 119 -9.13 12.87 -4.27
N TRP A 120 -10.42 12.64 -4.16
CA TRP A 120 -11.00 11.30 -4.23
C TRP A 120 -10.95 10.67 -5.63
N HIS A 121 -10.67 11.42 -6.69
CA HIS A 121 -10.39 10.84 -8.00
C HIS A 121 -9.05 10.08 -8.03
N ARG A 122 -8.21 10.35 -7.05
CA ARG A 122 -6.93 9.67 -6.82
C ARG A 122 -7.02 8.67 -5.66
N GLU A 123 -8.23 8.18 -5.35
CA GLU A 123 -8.42 7.14 -4.33
C GLU A 123 -7.65 5.87 -4.71
N VAL A 124 -6.94 5.30 -3.75
CA VAL A 124 -6.17 4.07 -3.89
C VAL A 124 -6.71 3.02 -2.93
N ARG A 125 -6.90 1.80 -3.43
CA ARG A 125 -7.23 0.62 -2.62
C ARG A 125 -6.19 -0.44 -2.89
N THR A 126 -5.43 -0.81 -1.89
CA THR A 126 -4.32 -1.77 -2.07
C THR A 126 -4.81 -3.17 -2.43
N CYS A 127 -6.09 -3.48 -2.17
CA CYS A 127 -6.73 -4.76 -2.54
C CYS A 127 -7.24 -4.80 -3.99
N ASP A 128 -7.18 -3.71 -4.75
CA ASP A 128 -7.60 -3.72 -6.14
C ASP A 128 -6.56 -4.41 -7.03
N PRO A 129 -6.98 -5.27 -7.97
CA PRO A 129 -6.06 -5.94 -8.89
C PRO A 129 -5.19 -4.97 -9.68
N SER A 130 -5.71 -3.80 -10.03
CA SER A 130 -4.97 -2.75 -10.72
C SER A 130 -3.80 -2.22 -9.91
N TYR A 131 -3.91 -2.24 -8.58
CA TYR A 131 -2.86 -1.83 -7.66
C TYR A 131 -1.87 -2.97 -7.36
N TYR A 132 -2.36 -4.10 -6.83
CA TYR A 132 -1.47 -5.15 -6.33
C TYR A 132 -0.75 -5.95 -7.44
N LYS A 133 -1.19 -5.87 -8.69
CA LYS A 133 -0.46 -6.48 -9.83
C LYS A 133 1.02 -6.05 -9.89
N TRP A 134 1.32 -4.83 -9.48
CA TRP A 134 2.69 -4.32 -9.48
C TRP A 134 3.51 -4.90 -8.33
N THR A 135 2.89 -5.12 -7.17
CA THR A 135 3.51 -5.84 -6.05
C THR A 135 3.79 -7.30 -6.45
N GLN A 136 2.83 -7.94 -7.10
CA GLN A 136 3.02 -9.29 -7.63
C GLN A 136 4.12 -9.34 -8.70
N TRP A 137 4.15 -8.37 -9.60
CA TRP A 137 5.21 -8.28 -10.60
C TRP A 137 6.59 -8.12 -9.93
N ALA A 138 6.72 -7.20 -9.00
CA ALA A 138 7.99 -7.01 -8.28
C ALA A 138 8.42 -8.28 -7.53
N PHE A 139 7.47 -8.97 -6.90
CA PHE A 139 7.74 -10.27 -6.28
C PHE A 139 8.25 -11.30 -7.29
N LEU A 140 7.60 -11.41 -8.45
CA LEU A 140 8.01 -12.35 -9.50
C LEU A 140 9.41 -12.03 -10.05
N GLU A 141 9.73 -10.75 -10.21
CA GLU A 141 11.08 -10.36 -10.62
C GLU A 141 12.13 -10.71 -9.56
N MET A 142 11.85 -10.47 -8.28
CA MET A 142 12.74 -10.90 -7.20
C MET A 142 12.86 -12.43 -7.12
N PHE A 143 11.76 -13.14 -7.33
CA PHE A 143 11.72 -14.60 -7.30
C PHE A 143 12.55 -15.28 -8.42
N LYS A 144 12.72 -14.61 -9.54
CA LYS A 144 13.57 -15.06 -10.66
C LYS A 144 15.07 -14.83 -10.44
N HIS A 145 15.44 -14.15 -9.34
CA HIS A 145 16.81 -13.76 -9.09
C HIS A 145 17.26 -14.17 -7.68
N TYR A 146 18.55 -14.26 -7.49
CA TYR A 146 19.17 -14.33 -6.18
C TYR A 146 20.25 -13.25 -6.05
N TYR A 147 20.56 -12.87 -4.83
CA TYR A 147 21.63 -11.92 -4.57
C TYR A 147 22.96 -12.67 -4.40
N ASP A 148 23.89 -12.42 -5.30
CA ASP A 148 25.25 -12.98 -5.24
C ASP A 148 26.16 -11.98 -4.53
N ARG A 149 26.56 -12.30 -3.30
CA ARG A 149 27.45 -11.46 -2.49
C ARG A 149 28.85 -11.31 -3.10
N SER A 150 29.30 -12.29 -3.87
CA SER A 150 30.64 -12.23 -4.49
C SER A 150 30.73 -11.19 -5.59
N THR A 151 29.64 -10.96 -6.31
CA THR A 151 29.55 -9.97 -7.39
C THR A 151 28.80 -8.69 -6.99
N ASP A 152 28.16 -8.69 -5.80
CA ASP A 152 27.31 -7.62 -5.28
C ASP A 152 26.15 -7.27 -6.25
N LYS A 153 25.53 -8.30 -6.84
CA LYS A 153 24.50 -8.15 -7.85
C LYS A 153 23.37 -9.18 -7.72
N ALA A 154 22.21 -8.82 -8.26
CA ALA A 154 21.16 -9.77 -8.51
C ALA A 154 21.51 -10.59 -9.76
N GLU A 155 21.52 -11.90 -9.63
CA GLU A 155 21.78 -12.85 -10.71
C GLU A 155 20.55 -13.74 -10.95
N PRO A 156 20.33 -14.22 -12.18
CA PRO A 156 19.22 -15.11 -12.49
C PRO A 156 19.25 -16.39 -11.65
N ILE A 157 18.10 -16.79 -11.12
CA ILE A 157 17.95 -17.96 -10.23
C ILE A 157 18.43 -19.26 -10.88
N GLU A 158 18.33 -19.37 -12.21
CA GLU A 158 18.79 -20.55 -12.98
C GLU A 158 20.27 -20.80 -12.82
N LYS A 159 21.08 -19.76 -12.65
CA LYS A 159 22.53 -19.90 -12.38
C LYS A 159 22.76 -20.57 -11.03
N LEU A 160 21.96 -20.21 -10.03
CA LEU A 160 22.04 -20.81 -8.71
C LEU A 160 21.58 -22.25 -8.73
N VAL A 161 20.48 -22.55 -9.44
CA VAL A 161 19.96 -23.90 -9.61
C VAL A 161 21.01 -24.79 -10.28
N ALA A 162 21.59 -24.35 -11.40
CA ALA A 162 22.63 -25.10 -12.10
C ALA A 162 23.86 -25.38 -11.22
N ARG A 163 24.26 -24.42 -10.38
CA ARG A 163 25.33 -24.62 -9.40
C ARG A 163 24.97 -25.66 -8.34
N PHE A 164 23.76 -25.63 -7.82
CA PHE A 164 23.32 -26.62 -6.84
C PHE A 164 23.22 -28.03 -7.43
N GLU A 165 22.80 -28.14 -8.67
CA GLU A 165 22.76 -29.43 -9.39
C GLU A 165 24.16 -30.01 -9.66
N ALA A 166 25.16 -29.15 -9.81
CA ALA A 166 26.52 -29.56 -10.08
C ALA A 166 27.34 -29.84 -8.78
N GLN A 167 27.18 -29.01 -7.77
CA GLN A 167 28.08 -28.95 -6.61
C GLN A 167 27.36 -29.05 -5.27
N GLY A 168 26.03 -29.09 -5.22
CA GLY A 168 25.26 -28.93 -4.00
C GLY A 168 25.28 -27.49 -3.46
N THR A 169 24.87 -27.34 -2.22
CA THR A 169 24.74 -26.01 -1.58
C THR A 169 25.97 -25.60 -0.76
N GLU A 170 26.97 -26.43 -0.69
CA GLU A 170 28.18 -26.17 0.13
C GLU A 170 29.01 -25.02 -0.47
N GLY A 171 29.50 -24.13 0.38
CA GLY A 171 30.36 -23.02 0.00
C GLY A 171 29.64 -21.88 -0.74
N LEU A 172 28.33 -21.80 -0.68
CA LEU A 172 27.56 -20.68 -1.22
C LEU A 172 27.60 -19.50 -0.26
N ASP A 173 28.09 -18.37 -0.71
CA ASP A 173 27.98 -17.07 -0.03
C ASP A 173 26.75 -16.31 -0.57
N ALA A 174 25.57 -16.80 -0.24
CA ALA A 174 24.31 -16.13 -0.54
C ALA A 174 23.61 -15.73 0.76
N ALA A 175 22.83 -14.68 0.70
CA ALA A 175 21.98 -14.30 1.81
C ALA A 175 20.91 -15.38 2.01
N CYS A 176 21.10 -16.24 2.99
CA CYS A 176 20.17 -17.30 3.36
C CYS A 176 20.00 -17.30 4.87
N THR A 177 18.75 -17.33 5.34
CA THR A 177 18.41 -17.36 6.76
C THR A 177 18.61 -18.73 7.41
N GLN A 178 18.84 -19.77 6.61
CA GLN A 178 19.08 -21.14 7.09
C GLN A 178 20.36 -21.71 6.47
N GLU A 179 21.25 -22.20 7.31
CA GLU A 179 22.36 -23.04 6.83
C GLU A 179 21.82 -24.37 6.31
N MET A 180 21.77 -24.49 5.00
CA MET A 180 21.41 -25.73 4.32
C MET A 180 22.64 -26.30 3.64
N ARG A 181 23.02 -27.50 4.02
CA ARG A 181 24.15 -28.24 3.43
C ARG A 181 23.61 -29.46 2.72
N PHE A 182 23.52 -29.40 1.40
CA PHE A 182 23.09 -30.50 0.55
C PHE A 182 24.16 -30.80 -0.49
N THR A 183 24.44 -32.08 -0.69
CA THR A 183 25.19 -32.55 -1.85
C THR A 183 24.37 -32.34 -3.12
N ALA A 184 24.98 -32.42 -4.30
CA ALA A 184 24.28 -32.30 -5.56
C ALA A 184 23.14 -33.32 -5.72
N ASP A 185 23.37 -34.56 -5.26
CA ASP A 185 22.35 -35.61 -5.36
C ASP A 185 21.19 -35.41 -4.38
N GLU A 186 21.49 -34.97 -3.14
CA GLU A 186 20.45 -34.57 -2.21
C GLU A 186 19.61 -33.40 -2.70
N TRP A 187 20.24 -32.40 -3.29
CA TRP A 187 19.52 -31.28 -3.92
C TRP A 187 18.57 -31.74 -5.02
N LYS A 188 19.06 -32.58 -5.95
CA LYS A 188 18.25 -33.10 -7.06
C LYS A 188 17.07 -33.97 -6.59
N SER A 189 17.20 -34.60 -5.42
CA SER A 189 16.13 -35.43 -4.84
C SER A 189 15.01 -34.57 -4.21
N LYS A 190 15.24 -33.28 -3.97
CA LYS A 190 14.26 -32.39 -3.33
C LYS A 190 13.25 -31.88 -4.35
N THR A 191 11.99 -32.20 -4.14
CA THR A 191 10.88 -31.73 -4.98
C THR A 191 10.47 -30.29 -4.70
N CYS A 192 10.98 -29.69 -3.63
CA CYS A 192 10.67 -28.33 -3.23
C CYS A 192 11.88 -27.44 -3.51
N LEU A 193 11.74 -26.49 -4.44
CA LEU A 193 12.73 -25.44 -4.65
C LEU A 193 12.78 -24.55 -3.41
N LEU A 194 13.89 -24.63 -2.70
CA LEU A 194 14.17 -23.75 -1.56
C LEU A 194 14.66 -22.42 -2.13
N TYR A 195 13.77 -21.46 -2.22
CA TYR A 195 14.10 -20.13 -2.68
C TYR A 195 14.77 -19.34 -1.58
N THR A 196 15.97 -18.88 -1.85
CA THR A 196 16.61 -17.86 -1.03
C THR A 196 16.27 -16.50 -1.64
N SER A 197 15.14 -15.95 -1.30
CA SER A 197 14.87 -14.55 -1.58
C SER A 197 15.50 -13.73 -0.45
N PRO A 198 16.44 -12.83 -0.72
CA PRO A 198 16.90 -11.89 0.30
C PRO A 198 15.71 -11.02 0.68
N SER A 199 15.32 -11.07 1.95
CA SER A 199 14.37 -10.11 2.49
C SER A 199 15.01 -8.72 2.41
N PRO A 200 14.33 -7.68 1.91
CA PRO A 200 14.84 -6.32 1.95
C PRO A 200 15.04 -5.77 3.37
N ARG A 201 14.78 -6.57 4.40
CA ARG A 201 14.86 -6.21 5.82
C ARG A 201 16.02 -6.82 6.58
N ASP A 202 16.83 -7.67 5.94
CA ASP A 202 17.99 -8.31 6.57
C ASP A 202 19.29 -7.66 6.13
#